data_ed46c4b9e1ed6f5bf45ad2a30e2d4df5
#
_entry.id   ed46c4b9e1ed6f5bf45ad2a30e2d4df5
#
_cell.length_a   1.000
_cell.length_b   1.000
_cell.length_c   1.000
_cell.angle_alpha   90.00
_cell.angle_beta   90.00
_cell.angle_gamma   90.00
#
_symmetry.space_group_name_H-M   'P 1'
#
loop_
_entity.id
_entity.type
_entity.pdbx_description
1 polymer ?
#
loop_
_entity_poly.entity_id
_entity_poly.type
_entity_poly.pdbx_seq_one_letter_code
_entity_poly.pdbx_strand_id
1 'polypeptide(L)'
;MKQLILVLCLVAISCKEKRYHDQEHSTTVEHVTGALEDILQFQKKMNDEFKDPETSPLPDRYRKDFETLDFYEPDTTYRIAAKFSRTPEALPFMMPTTTERETEEVVFGIITFNLKGSTHKLEVYQNQELLQEEKYSDYLFLPFADLTNGEETYGGGRYLDLTIPKGDTILLDFNKAYNPYCAYNPKYSCPLVPKQNRLDIAITAGVKAFKKD
;
A
#
# COMPACT_ATOMS: atom_id res chain seq x y z
N MET A 1 63.21 -13.42 59.58
CA MET A 1 63.17 -13.73 58.17
C MET A 1 61.70 -13.96 57.82
N LYS A 2 61.02 -12.95 57.19
CA LYS A 2 59.59 -13.04 56.80
C LYS A 2 59.57 -13.26 55.29
N GLN A 3 59.07 -14.43 54.85
CA GLN A 3 58.83 -14.73 53.45
C GLN A 3 57.54 -14.02 53.00
N LEU A 4 57.67 -13.20 51.98
CA LEU A 4 56.55 -12.51 51.32
C LEU A 4 56.07 -13.41 50.17
N ILE A 5 54.87 -13.97 50.29
CA ILE A 5 54.22 -14.75 49.23
C ILE A 5 53.48 -13.77 48.32
N LEU A 6 53.96 -13.66 47.09
CA LEU A 6 53.33 -12.87 46.02
C LEU A 6 52.25 -13.72 45.31
N VAL A 7 50.98 -13.39 45.56
CA VAL A 7 49.86 -14.02 44.83
C VAL A 7 49.62 -13.30 43.52
N LEU A 8 49.92 -13.95 42.40
CA LEU A 8 49.70 -13.44 41.08
C LEU A 8 48.26 -13.76 40.66
N CYS A 9 47.37 -12.75 40.65
CA CYS A 9 46.02 -12.87 40.12
C CYS A 9 46.05 -12.78 38.57
N LEU A 10 45.83 -13.90 37.91
CA LEU A 10 45.58 -13.96 36.47
C LEU A 10 44.12 -13.50 36.18
N VAL A 11 43.98 -12.31 35.66
CA VAL A 11 42.70 -11.83 35.12
C VAL A 11 42.56 -12.36 33.71
N ALA A 12 41.69 -13.37 33.52
CA ALA A 12 41.28 -13.83 32.20
C ALA A 12 40.33 -12.80 31.57
N ILE A 13 40.83 -12.03 30.62
CA ILE A 13 40.01 -11.16 29.79
C ILE A 13 39.35 -12.06 28.72
N SER A 14 38.08 -12.42 28.95
CA SER A 14 37.26 -13.07 27.95
C SER A 14 36.81 -12.02 26.94
N CYS A 15 37.47 -11.96 25.79
CA CYS A 15 36.96 -11.24 24.62
C CYS A 15 35.73 -11.95 24.10
N LYS A 16 34.53 -11.41 24.38
CA LYS A 16 33.32 -11.77 23.65
C LYS A 16 33.43 -11.19 22.24
N GLU A 17 33.75 -12.03 21.27
CA GLU A 17 33.55 -11.69 19.85
C GLU A 17 32.07 -11.37 19.62
N LYS A 18 31.76 -10.14 19.30
CA LYS A 18 30.45 -9.73 18.78
C LYS A 18 30.31 -10.33 17.38
N ARG A 19 29.49 -11.37 17.23
CA ARG A 19 29.09 -11.88 15.93
C ARG A 19 28.17 -10.88 15.26
N TYR A 20 28.71 -10.10 14.36
CA TYR A 20 27.97 -9.09 13.57
C TYR A 20 26.91 -9.69 12.64
N HIS A 21 26.88 -10.99 12.44
CA HIS A 21 25.98 -11.66 11.49
C HIS A 21 24.56 -11.92 12.04
N ASP A 22 24.38 -11.98 13.36
CA ASP A 22 23.08 -12.34 13.95
C ASP A 22 22.11 -11.13 14.04
N GLN A 23 22.61 -9.88 13.97
CA GLN A 23 21.75 -8.70 14.08
C GLN A 23 21.06 -8.32 12.76
N GLU A 24 21.71 -8.49 11.60
CA GLU A 24 21.09 -8.19 10.30
C GLU A 24 19.97 -9.19 9.96
N HIS A 25 20.15 -10.46 10.28
CA HIS A 25 19.13 -11.49 10.02
C HIS A 25 17.91 -11.32 10.92
N SER A 26 18.07 -10.99 12.19
CA SER A 26 16.98 -10.73 13.13
C SER A 26 16.17 -9.50 12.71
N THR A 27 16.82 -8.40 12.35
CA THR A 27 16.15 -7.17 11.92
C THR A 27 15.36 -7.37 10.61
N THR A 28 15.90 -8.15 9.68
CA THR A 28 15.22 -8.44 8.41
C THR A 28 13.98 -9.31 8.62
N VAL A 29 14.08 -10.34 9.46
CA VAL A 29 12.94 -11.24 9.78
C VAL A 29 11.85 -10.48 10.53
N GLU A 30 12.17 -9.67 11.54
CA GLU A 30 11.20 -8.85 12.26
C GLU A 30 10.49 -7.84 11.34
N HIS A 31 11.22 -7.20 10.43
CA HIS A 31 10.66 -6.26 9.47
C HIS A 31 9.72 -6.94 8.47
N VAL A 32 10.08 -8.11 7.97
CA VAL A 32 9.23 -8.91 7.05
C VAL A 32 7.98 -9.40 7.78
N THR A 33 8.11 -9.88 9.01
CA THR A 33 6.97 -10.35 9.83
C THR A 33 6.00 -9.21 10.09
N GLY A 34 6.48 -8.03 10.47
CA GLY A 34 5.63 -6.85 10.71
C GLY A 34 4.95 -6.34 9.43
N ALA A 35 5.63 -6.41 8.26
CA ALA A 35 5.04 -6.06 6.98
C ALA A 35 3.91 -7.03 6.58
N LEU A 36 4.11 -8.33 6.77
CA LEU A 36 3.09 -9.35 6.50
C LEU A 36 1.87 -9.17 7.41
N GLU A 37 2.09 -8.93 8.69
CA GLU A 37 1.02 -8.67 9.66
C GLU A 37 0.19 -7.44 9.28
N ASP A 38 0.83 -6.34 8.89
CA ASP A 38 0.17 -5.11 8.41
C ASP A 38 -0.71 -5.36 7.17
N ILE A 39 -0.25 -6.19 6.23
CA ILE A 39 -1.02 -6.59 5.04
C ILE A 39 -2.25 -7.43 5.46
N LEU A 40 -2.06 -8.44 6.31
CA LEU A 40 -3.15 -9.30 6.77
C LEU A 40 -4.20 -8.53 7.59
N GLN A 41 -3.77 -7.57 8.41
CA GLN A 41 -4.67 -6.67 9.14
C GLN A 41 -5.50 -5.81 8.17
N PHE A 42 -4.89 -5.28 7.12
CA PHE A 42 -5.61 -4.54 6.09
C PHE A 42 -6.66 -5.41 5.38
N GLN A 43 -6.30 -6.62 4.96
CA GLN A 43 -7.23 -7.56 4.32
C GLN A 43 -8.40 -7.93 5.25
N LYS A 44 -8.10 -8.19 6.52
CA LYS A 44 -9.13 -8.44 7.54
C LYS A 44 -10.07 -7.25 7.69
N LYS A 45 -9.53 -6.04 7.83
CA LYS A 45 -10.34 -4.82 7.96
C LYS A 45 -11.28 -4.64 6.76
N MET A 46 -10.78 -4.82 5.53
CA MET A 46 -11.63 -4.77 4.35
C MET A 46 -12.76 -5.81 4.38
N ASN A 47 -12.45 -7.06 4.75
CA ASN A 47 -13.46 -8.10 4.86
C ASN A 47 -14.52 -7.77 5.92
N ASP A 48 -14.11 -7.21 7.05
CA ASP A 48 -15.04 -6.79 8.11
C ASP A 48 -15.96 -5.66 7.63
N GLU A 49 -15.43 -4.65 6.92
CA GLU A 49 -16.21 -3.56 6.31
C GLU A 49 -17.20 -4.05 5.25
N PHE A 50 -16.83 -5.06 4.46
CA PHE A 50 -17.69 -5.65 3.43
C PHE A 50 -18.80 -6.52 4.00
N LYS A 51 -18.63 -7.08 5.20
CA LYS A 51 -19.67 -7.83 5.93
C LYS A 51 -20.68 -6.93 6.61
N ASP A 52 -20.25 -5.78 7.07
CA ASP A 52 -21.08 -4.85 7.85
C ASP A 52 -22.15 -4.20 6.95
N PRO A 53 -23.44 -4.35 7.29
CA PRO A 53 -24.53 -3.75 6.51
C PRO A 53 -24.48 -2.23 6.41
N GLU A 54 -23.83 -1.53 7.34
CA GLU A 54 -23.73 -0.07 7.36
C GLU A 54 -22.62 0.47 6.45
N THR A 55 -21.54 -0.29 6.29
CA THR A 55 -20.35 0.14 5.53
C THR A 55 -20.16 -0.55 4.20
N SER A 56 -20.77 -1.73 4.02
CA SER A 56 -20.59 -2.57 2.84
C SER A 56 -20.97 -1.88 1.52
N PRO A 57 -20.11 -1.89 0.50
CA PRO A 57 -20.48 -1.46 -0.84
C PRO A 57 -21.34 -2.50 -1.58
N LEU A 58 -21.43 -3.74 -1.07
CA LEU A 58 -22.16 -4.82 -1.71
C LEU A 58 -23.68 -4.58 -1.64
N PRO A 59 -24.43 -4.87 -2.72
CA PRO A 59 -25.87 -5.07 -2.60
C PRO A 59 -26.19 -6.20 -1.61
N ASP A 60 -27.30 -6.09 -0.89
CA ASP A 60 -27.72 -7.09 0.11
C ASP A 60 -27.74 -8.53 -0.39
N ARG A 61 -28.11 -8.73 -1.67
CA ARG A 61 -28.13 -10.06 -2.29
C ARG A 61 -26.76 -10.74 -2.36
N TYR A 62 -25.66 -9.96 -2.38
CA TYR A 62 -24.28 -10.48 -2.35
C TYR A 62 -23.67 -10.41 -0.97
N ARG A 63 -24.06 -9.41 -0.13
CA ARG A 63 -23.53 -9.23 1.19
C ARG A 63 -23.90 -10.36 2.16
N LYS A 64 -25.13 -10.88 2.05
CA LYS A 64 -25.66 -11.93 2.96
C LYS A 64 -24.82 -13.21 2.93
N ASP A 65 -24.28 -13.55 1.76
CA ASP A 65 -23.49 -14.76 1.54
C ASP A 65 -21.99 -14.44 1.39
N PHE A 66 -21.60 -13.19 1.68
CA PHE A 66 -20.23 -12.75 1.56
C PHE A 66 -19.36 -13.32 2.68
N GLU A 67 -18.32 -14.06 2.34
CA GLU A 67 -17.35 -14.60 3.28
C GLU A 67 -16.06 -13.77 3.31
N THR A 68 -15.45 -13.53 2.15
CA THR A 68 -14.18 -12.81 2.02
C THR A 68 -14.00 -12.28 0.60
N LEU A 69 -13.24 -11.21 0.46
CA LEU A 69 -12.67 -10.79 -0.82
C LEU A 69 -11.58 -11.79 -1.25
N ASP A 70 -11.44 -12.00 -2.55
CA ASP A 70 -10.32 -12.75 -3.11
C ASP A 70 -9.11 -11.82 -3.23
N PHE A 71 -8.03 -12.14 -2.52
CA PHE A 71 -6.75 -11.44 -2.59
C PHE A 71 -5.69 -12.33 -3.21
N TYR A 72 -4.67 -11.70 -3.78
CA TYR A 72 -3.40 -12.41 -3.98
C TYR A 72 -2.76 -12.74 -2.64
N GLU A 73 -1.94 -13.80 -2.61
CA GLU A 73 -1.10 -14.08 -1.45
C GLU A 73 -0.20 -12.88 -1.15
N PRO A 74 -0.06 -12.49 0.13
CA PRO A 74 0.79 -11.38 0.51
C PRO A 74 2.24 -11.56 0.05
N ASP A 75 2.76 -10.58 -0.69
CA ASP A 75 4.12 -10.57 -1.19
C ASP A 75 4.81 -9.24 -0.87
N THR A 76 5.75 -9.28 0.06
CA THR A 76 6.49 -8.08 0.51
C THR A 76 7.38 -7.46 -0.56
N THR A 77 7.65 -8.14 -1.69
CA THR A 77 8.35 -7.54 -2.83
C THR A 77 7.54 -6.43 -3.50
N TYR A 78 6.22 -6.41 -3.31
CA TYR A 78 5.32 -5.35 -3.74
C TYR A 78 5.12 -4.23 -2.70
N ARG A 79 5.87 -4.26 -1.58
CA ARG A 79 5.94 -3.21 -0.56
C ARG A 79 7.24 -2.43 -0.73
N ILE A 80 7.16 -1.27 -1.36
CA ILE A 80 8.31 -0.56 -1.92
C ILE A 80 8.48 0.79 -1.25
N ALA A 81 9.68 1.08 -0.73
CA ALA A 81 10.08 2.44 -0.38
C ALA A 81 10.39 3.20 -1.69
N ALA A 82 9.45 4.01 -2.14
CA ALA A 82 9.51 4.70 -3.41
C ALA A 82 9.93 6.15 -3.24
N LYS A 83 10.61 6.71 -4.25
CA LYS A 83 10.93 8.13 -4.28
C LYS A 83 9.66 8.94 -4.57
N PHE A 84 9.42 9.95 -3.75
CA PHE A 84 8.33 10.90 -3.90
C PHE A 84 8.85 12.27 -4.31
N SER A 85 8.23 12.88 -5.31
CA SER A 85 8.55 14.23 -5.79
C SER A 85 7.28 15.06 -5.88
N ARG A 86 7.22 16.17 -5.14
CA ARG A 86 6.10 17.13 -5.16
C ARG A 86 5.99 17.82 -6.52
N THR A 87 4.76 18.20 -6.88
CA THR A 87 4.41 18.97 -8.07
C THR A 87 3.66 20.25 -7.68
N PRO A 88 4.29 21.19 -6.96
CA PRO A 88 3.59 22.34 -6.36
C PRO A 88 2.97 23.29 -7.38
N GLU A 89 3.44 23.25 -8.64
CA GLU A 89 2.92 24.11 -9.73
C GLU A 89 1.79 23.44 -10.53
N ALA A 90 1.36 22.21 -10.14
CA ALA A 90 0.27 21.52 -10.81
C ALA A 90 -1.05 22.25 -10.54
N LEU A 91 -1.84 22.45 -11.60
CA LEU A 91 -3.15 23.08 -11.53
C LEU A 91 -4.24 22.04 -11.26
N PRO A 92 -5.32 22.40 -10.59
CA PRO A 92 -6.51 21.57 -10.47
C PRO A 92 -7.08 21.21 -11.86
N PHE A 93 -7.62 20.00 -11.95
CA PHE A 93 -8.33 19.52 -13.15
C PHE A 93 -9.51 18.64 -12.75
N MET A 94 -10.48 18.50 -13.66
CA MET A 94 -11.63 17.65 -13.45
C MET A 94 -11.30 16.22 -13.87
N MET A 95 -11.24 15.29 -12.89
CA MET A 95 -11.03 13.87 -13.11
C MET A 95 -12.37 13.20 -13.40
N PRO A 96 -12.53 12.56 -14.58
CA PRO A 96 -13.79 11.88 -14.91
C PRO A 96 -14.01 10.66 -14.02
N THR A 97 -15.28 10.30 -13.83
CA THR A 97 -15.68 9.12 -13.08
C THR A 97 -16.41 8.11 -13.97
N THR A 98 -16.86 7.00 -13.39
CA THR A 98 -17.69 5.99 -14.07
C THR A 98 -19.11 6.46 -14.37
N THR A 99 -19.47 7.68 -13.99
CA THR A 99 -20.75 8.34 -14.29
C THR A 99 -20.48 9.70 -14.93
N GLU A 100 -21.48 10.57 -15.02
CA GLU A 100 -21.30 11.95 -15.50
C GLU A 100 -20.66 12.89 -14.45
N ARG A 101 -20.48 12.41 -13.20
CA ARG A 101 -19.80 13.16 -12.14
C ARG A 101 -18.29 13.25 -12.42
N GLU A 102 -17.73 14.39 -12.12
CA GLU A 102 -16.28 14.60 -12.09
C GLU A 102 -15.83 14.97 -10.68
N THR A 103 -14.54 14.81 -10.36
CA THR A 103 -13.93 15.24 -9.10
C THR A 103 -12.80 16.22 -9.38
N GLU A 104 -12.69 17.28 -8.60
CA GLU A 104 -11.59 18.23 -8.74
C GLU A 104 -10.33 17.69 -8.04
N GLU A 105 -9.32 17.38 -8.82
CA GLU A 105 -8.07 16.77 -8.36
C GLU A 105 -6.87 17.66 -8.73
N VAL A 106 -5.81 17.55 -7.91
CA VAL A 106 -4.48 18.10 -8.23
C VAL A 106 -3.50 16.94 -8.29
N VAL A 107 -2.61 16.92 -9.28
CA VAL A 107 -1.43 16.04 -9.24
C VAL A 107 -0.52 16.54 -8.11
N PHE A 108 -0.61 15.91 -6.95
CA PHE A 108 0.10 16.34 -5.75
C PHE A 108 1.59 16.00 -5.81
N GLY A 109 1.93 14.93 -6.52
CA GLY A 109 3.30 14.47 -6.69
C GLY A 109 3.41 13.27 -7.60
N ILE A 110 4.65 12.88 -7.85
CA ILE A 110 5.01 11.71 -8.65
C ILE A 110 5.78 10.73 -7.78
N ILE A 111 5.34 9.48 -7.77
CA ILE A 111 6.03 8.35 -7.16
C ILE A 111 6.89 7.68 -8.23
N THR A 112 8.19 7.51 -7.97
CA THR A 112 9.12 6.76 -8.83
C THR A 112 9.66 5.57 -8.06
N PHE A 113 9.54 4.36 -8.64
CA PHE A 113 9.93 3.12 -7.99
C PHE A 113 10.50 2.11 -8.99
N ASN A 114 11.28 1.15 -8.48
CA ASN A 114 11.79 0.03 -9.26
C ASN A 114 11.01 -1.23 -8.90
N LEU A 115 10.52 -1.93 -9.91
CA LEU A 115 9.84 -3.20 -9.75
C LEU A 115 10.13 -4.10 -10.95
N LYS A 116 10.42 -5.38 -10.73
CA LYS A 116 10.73 -6.36 -11.80
C LYS A 116 11.82 -5.88 -12.78
N GLY A 117 12.83 -5.18 -12.25
CA GLY A 117 13.99 -4.71 -13.02
C GLY A 117 13.78 -3.45 -13.85
N SER A 118 12.60 -2.82 -13.77
CA SER A 118 12.27 -1.59 -14.50
C SER A 118 11.87 -0.47 -13.56
N THR A 119 12.12 0.78 -13.98
CA THR A 119 11.69 1.98 -13.26
C THR A 119 10.32 2.41 -13.75
N HIS A 120 9.40 2.61 -12.81
CA HIS A 120 8.02 3.04 -13.07
C HIS A 120 7.73 4.36 -12.40
N LYS A 121 6.71 5.06 -12.91
CA LYS A 121 6.19 6.31 -12.33
C LYS A 121 4.68 6.26 -12.24
N LEU A 122 4.14 6.79 -11.14
CA LEU A 122 2.71 7.00 -10.94
C LEU A 122 2.48 8.40 -10.37
N GLU A 123 1.46 9.07 -10.85
CA GLU A 123 0.98 10.33 -10.30
C GLU A 123 0.09 10.03 -9.10
N VAL A 124 0.23 10.79 -8.02
CA VAL A 124 -0.67 10.77 -6.87
C VAL A 124 -1.49 12.05 -6.83
N TYR A 125 -2.74 11.90 -6.48
CA TYR A 125 -3.73 12.97 -6.55
C TYR A 125 -4.18 13.39 -5.17
N GLN A 126 -4.58 14.64 -5.06
CA GLN A 126 -5.24 15.19 -3.87
C GLN A 126 -6.56 15.82 -4.30
N ASN A 127 -7.64 15.32 -3.72
CA ASN A 127 -8.98 15.82 -4.00
C ASN A 127 -9.22 17.14 -3.28
N GLN A 128 -9.65 18.16 -4.03
CA GLN A 128 -9.78 19.50 -3.49
C GLN A 128 -11.05 19.67 -2.60
N GLU A 129 -12.08 18.89 -2.85
CA GLU A 129 -13.29 18.88 -2.02
C GLU A 129 -13.02 18.21 -0.66
N LEU A 130 -12.29 17.08 -0.65
CA LEU A 130 -11.96 16.36 0.59
C LEU A 130 -11.06 17.16 1.52
N LEU A 131 -10.25 18.08 1.02
CA LEU A 131 -9.42 18.97 1.85
C LEU A 131 -10.22 19.88 2.78
N GLN A 132 -11.53 20.05 2.55
CA GLN A 132 -12.40 20.79 3.46
C GLN A 132 -12.66 20.04 4.79
N GLU A 133 -12.34 18.73 4.84
CA GLU A 133 -12.47 17.90 6.02
C GLU A 133 -11.09 17.61 6.62
N GLU A 134 -10.86 17.98 7.88
CA GLU A 134 -9.56 17.84 8.58
C GLU A 134 -8.98 16.42 8.50
N LYS A 135 -9.83 15.40 8.56
CA LYS A 135 -9.41 13.97 8.50
C LYS A 135 -8.75 13.56 7.18
N TYR A 136 -8.90 14.37 6.11
CA TYR A 136 -8.29 14.13 4.80
C TYR A 136 -7.15 15.10 4.46
N SER A 137 -6.71 15.90 5.43
CA SER A 137 -5.67 16.93 5.21
C SER A 137 -4.33 16.38 4.69
N ASP A 138 -4.00 15.12 5.01
CA ASP A 138 -2.81 14.41 4.55
C ASP A 138 -3.11 13.26 3.58
N TYR A 139 -4.36 13.09 3.15
CA TYR A 139 -4.78 12.03 2.27
C TYR A 139 -4.31 12.24 0.83
N LEU A 140 -3.81 11.17 0.22
CA LEU A 140 -3.44 11.10 -1.19
C LEU A 140 -4.11 9.89 -1.84
N PHE A 141 -4.64 10.10 -3.02
CA PHE A 141 -5.30 9.09 -3.84
C PHE A 141 -4.40 8.61 -4.97
N LEU A 142 -4.23 7.31 -5.10
CA LEU A 142 -3.44 6.69 -6.16
C LEU A 142 -4.27 5.65 -6.93
N PRO A 143 -4.99 6.07 -7.99
CA PRO A 143 -5.58 5.13 -8.94
C PRO A 143 -4.52 4.62 -9.90
N PHE A 144 -4.50 3.31 -10.19
CA PHE A 144 -3.58 2.72 -11.17
C PHE A 144 -4.23 1.56 -11.92
N ALA A 145 -3.70 1.29 -13.11
CA ALA A 145 -4.02 0.11 -13.90
C ALA A 145 -2.73 -0.64 -14.25
N ASP A 146 -2.85 -1.94 -14.46
CA ASP A 146 -1.74 -2.84 -14.75
C ASP A 146 -2.20 -4.00 -15.66
N LEU A 147 -1.30 -4.89 -16.06
CA LEU A 147 -1.61 -5.96 -17.00
C LEU A 147 -2.55 -7.06 -16.45
N THR A 148 -2.88 -7.05 -15.16
CA THR A 148 -3.86 -7.98 -14.58
C THR A 148 -5.31 -7.53 -14.77
N ASN A 149 -5.54 -6.26 -15.17
CA ASN A 149 -6.87 -5.69 -15.27
C ASN A 149 -7.70 -6.31 -16.40
N GLY A 150 -8.89 -6.75 -16.05
CA GLY A 150 -9.81 -7.43 -16.99
C GLY A 150 -9.60 -8.93 -17.06
N GLU A 151 -8.52 -9.46 -16.50
CA GLU A 151 -8.19 -10.88 -16.38
C GLU A 151 -8.37 -11.33 -14.93
N GLU A 152 -7.39 -11.07 -14.08
CA GLU A 152 -7.40 -11.49 -12.68
C GLU A 152 -7.95 -10.42 -11.73
N THR A 153 -7.85 -9.13 -12.11
CA THR A 153 -8.32 -7.99 -11.33
C THR A 153 -9.38 -7.20 -12.08
N TYR A 154 -10.03 -6.27 -11.39
CA TYR A 154 -11.09 -5.45 -11.97
C TYR A 154 -10.61 -4.65 -13.19
N GLY A 155 -11.35 -4.72 -14.30
CA GLY A 155 -10.96 -4.09 -15.58
C GLY A 155 -10.82 -2.57 -15.56
N GLY A 156 -11.44 -1.88 -14.60
CA GLY A 156 -11.35 -0.44 -14.40
C GLY A 156 -10.10 0.04 -13.65
N GLY A 157 -9.22 -0.87 -13.22
CA GLY A 157 -8.06 -0.58 -12.38
C GLY A 157 -8.37 -0.67 -10.88
N ARG A 158 -7.34 -0.38 -10.06
CA ARG A 158 -7.39 -0.46 -8.61
C ARG A 158 -6.88 0.83 -7.98
N TYR A 159 -7.12 1.00 -6.69
CA TYR A 159 -6.76 2.19 -5.94
C TYR A 159 -5.85 1.85 -4.75
N LEU A 160 -5.06 2.82 -4.36
CA LEU A 160 -4.32 2.86 -3.10
C LEU A 160 -4.58 4.18 -2.39
N ASP A 161 -4.84 4.10 -1.10
CA ASP A 161 -4.88 5.26 -0.21
C ASP A 161 -3.51 5.46 0.40
N LEU A 162 -2.98 6.66 0.30
CA LEU A 162 -1.68 7.05 0.79
C LEU A 162 -1.78 8.28 1.67
N THR A 163 -0.71 8.57 2.40
CA THR A 163 -0.59 9.80 3.17
C THR A 163 0.61 10.62 2.71
N ILE A 164 0.54 11.93 2.89
CA ILE A 164 1.63 12.85 2.55
C ILE A 164 2.88 12.45 3.34
N PRO A 165 3.99 12.08 2.69
CA PRO A 165 5.20 11.70 3.38
C PRO A 165 5.89 12.93 4.00
N LYS A 166 6.62 12.73 5.11
CA LYS A 166 7.40 13.79 5.77
C LYS A 166 8.67 14.21 5.00
N GLY A 167 9.05 13.43 3.98
CA GLY A 167 10.26 13.63 3.18
C GLY A 167 10.04 13.26 1.72
N ASP A 168 11.06 12.77 1.07
CA ASP A 168 11.09 12.38 -0.35
C ASP A 168 10.90 10.87 -0.58
N THR A 169 10.50 10.15 0.45
CA THR A 169 10.24 8.71 0.39
C THR A 169 8.82 8.41 0.87
N ILE A 170 8.09 7.62 0.09
CA ILE A 170 6.74 7.15 0.39
C ILE A 170 6.70 5.62 0.34
N LEU A 171 5.94 5.01 1.26
CA LEU A 171 5.70 3.58 1.23
C LEU A 171 4.58 3.27 0.23
N LEU A 172 4.93 2.58 -0.85
CA LEU A 172 4.00 2.08 -1.86
C LEU A 172 3.80 0.58 -1.65
N ASP A 173 2.65 0.19 -1.14
CA ASP A 173 2.32 -1.22 -0.84
C ASP A 173 1.15 -1.69 -1.70
N PHE A 174 1.45 -2.35 -2.81
CA PHE A 174 0.42 -2.88 -3.72
C PHE A 174 -0.39 -4.04 -3.11
N ASN A 175 0.06 -4.67 -2.02
CA ASN A 175 -0.76 -5.64 -1.29
C ASN A 175 -2.03 -5.03 -0.70
N LYS A 176 -2.04 -3.70 -0.54
CA LYS A 176 -3.19 -2.92 -0.06
C LYS A 176 -4.04 -2.33 -1.21
N ALA A 177 -3.76 -2.73 -2.45
CA ALA A 177 -4.58 -2.29 -3.59
C ALA A 177 -5.99 -2.87 -3.49
N TYR A 178 -7.00 -2.00 -3.70
CA TYR A 178 -8.41 -2.35 -3.63
C TYR A 178 -9.18 -1.92 -4.88
N ASN A 179 -10.32 -2.57 -5.11
CA ASN A 179 -11.21 -2.22 -6.22
C ASN A 179 -12.07 -1.00 -5.87
N PRO A 180 -12.35 -0.10 -6.84
CA PRO A 180 -13.37 0.92 -6.65
C PRO A 180 -14.74 0.30 -6.33
N TYR A 181 -15.56 1.00 -5.56
CA TYR A 181 -16.87 0.47 -5.14
C TYR A 181 -17.81 0.18 -6.31
N CYS A 182 -17.65 0.85 -7.45
CA CYS A 182 -18.41 0.57 -8.67
C CYS A 182 -18.15 -0.84 -9.25
N ALA A 183 -17.02 -1.48 -8.91
CA ALA A 183 -16.76 -2.88 -9.25
C ALA A 183 -17.77 -3.84 -8.59
N TYR A 184 -18.26 -3.46 -7.41
CA TYR A 184 -19.20 -4.25 -6.62
C TYR A 184 -20.65 -3.85 -6.84
N ASN A 185 -20.91 -2.54 -7.01
CA ASN A 185 -22.26 -2.00 -7.12
C ASN A 185 -22.27 -0.76 -8.03
N PRO A 186 -23.03 -0.80 -9.15
CA PRO A 186 -23.07 0.27 -10.15
C PRO A 186 -23.68 1.59 -9.63
N LYS A 187 -24.23 1.63 -8.42
CA LYS A 187 -24.70 2.87 -7.82
C LYS A 187 -23.57 3.87 -7.49
N TYR A 188 -22.33 3.37 -7.38
CA TYR A 188 -21.19 4.19 -7.03
C TYR A 188 -20.55 4.85 -8.26
N SER A 189 -20.19 6.11 -8.11
CA SER A 189 -19.44 6.90 -9.07
C SER A 189 -17.98 6.95 -8.65
N CYS A 190 -17.09 6.33 -9.42
CA CYS A 190 -15.69 6.15 -9.05
C CYS A 190 -14.77 6.82 -10.07
N PRO A 191 -13.70 7.52 -9.62
CA PRO A 191 -12.72 8.13 -10.51
C PRO A 191 -12.10 7.13 -11.50
N LEU A 192 -11.93 7.54 -12.75
CA LEU A 192 -11.28 6.70 -13.76
C LEU A 192 -9.75 6.80 -13.62
N VAL A 193 -9.08 5.67 -13.86
CA VAL A 193 -7.62 5.64 -13.85
C VAL A 193 -7.06 6.47 -14.99
N PRO A 194 -6.28 7.53 -14.71
CA PRO A 194 -5.63 8.33 -15.74
C PRO A 194 -4.64 7.51 -16.57
N LYS A 195 -4.46 7.91 -17.83
CA LYS A 195 -3.57 7.19 -18.76
C LYS A 195 -2.13 7.10 -18.26
N GLN A 196 -1.67 8.13 -17.53
CA GLN A 196 -0.33 8.21 -16.94
C GLN A 196 -0.10 7.15 -15.87
N ASN A 197 -1.17 6.67 -15.21
CA ASN A 197 -1.12 5.68 -14.16
C ASN A 197 -1.38 4.25 -14.66
N ARG A 198 -1.01 3.96 -15.91
CA ARG A 198 -1.06 2.61 -16.48
C ARG A 198 0.34 2.02 -16.50
N LEU A 199 0.52 0.92 -15.75
CA LEU A 199 1.76 0.18 -15.67
C LEU A 199 1.78 -0.93 -16.75
N ASP A 200 2.89 -1.03 -17.46
CA ASP A 200 3.13 -2.10 -18.46
C ASP A 200 3.78 -3.34 -17.80
N ILE A 201 3.29 -3.70 -16.62
CA ILE A 201 3.67 -4.90 -15.86
C ILE A 201 2.44 -5.44 -15.13
N ALA A 202 2.45 -6.73 -14.80
CA ALA A 202 1.42 -7.33 -13.96
C ALA A 202 1.75 -7.12 -12.46
N ILE A 203 0.81 -6.53 -11.71
CA ILE A 203 0.88 -6.36 -10.26
C ILE A 203 0.03 -7.45 -9.60
N THR A 204 0.66 -8.59 -9.30
CA THR A 204 0.03 -9.75 -8.67
C THR A 204 0.03 -9.61 -7.14
N ALA A 205 -0.54 -8.52 -6.65
CA ALA A 205 -0.72 -8.18 -5.24
C ALA A 205 -2.04 -7.42 -5.03
N GLY A 206 -2.59 -7.42 -3.82
CA GLY A 206 -3.84 -6.77 -3.48
C GLY A 206 -5.08 -7.58 -3.86
N VAL A 207 -6.22 -6.90 -4.02
CA VAL A 207 -7.52 -7.55 -4.28
C VAL A 207 -7.66 -7.96 -5.75
N LYS A 208 -8.29 -9.12 -5.98
CA LYS A 208 -8.68 -9.62 -7.31
C LYS A 208 -10.07 -9.13 -7.71
N ALA A 209 -10.50 -9.49 -8.92
CA ALA A 209 -11.84 -9.15 -9.41
C ALA A 209 -12.92 -9.81 -8.54
N PHE A 210 -13.96 -9.04 -8.20
CA PHE A 210 -15.13 -9.58 -7.54
C PHE A 210 -15.93 -10.42 -8.53
N LYS A 211 -16.10 -11.71 -8.22
CA LYS A 211 -16.95 -12.62 -9.00
C LYS A 211 -18.38 -12.52 -8.47
N LYS A 212 -19.29 -12.20 -9.34
CA LYS A 212 -20.74 -12.25 -9.09
C LYS A 212 -21.20 -13.65 -9.52
N ASP A 213 -21.32 -14.55 -8.57
CA ASP A 213 -21.95 -15.86 -8.82
C ASP A 213 -23.45 -15.70 -9.04
#